data_714982a0c91a9b363c93057304589cf1
#
_entry.id   714982a0c91a9b363c93057304589cf1
#
_cell.length_a   1.000
_cell.length_b   1.000
_cell.length_c   1.000
_cell.angle_alpha   90.00
_cell.angle_beta   90.00
_cell.angle_gamma   90.00
#
_symmetry.space_group_name_H-M   'P 1'
#
loop_
_entity.id
_entity.type
_entity.pdbx_description
1 polymer ?
#
loop_
_entity_poly.entity_id
_entity_poly.type
_entity_poly.pdbx_seq_one_letter_code
_entity_poly.pdbx_strand_id
1 'polypeptide(L)'
;MRPEHIVWIDSDKSPESARLAKWCMKHIGEPYKIVEYPMDGVPQGFDYTDPNGKWCCYMQNNIGDRLVDTWCFRDEKDATFFSLRWA
;
A
#
# COMPACT_ATOMS: atom_id res chain seq x y z
N MET A 1 12.41 -0.70 8.91
CA MET A 1 12.23 -1.98 8.19
C MET A 1 11.15 -1.82 7.15
N ARG A 2 11.36 -2.31 5.95
CA ARG A 2 10.40 -2.21 4.86
C ARG A 2 9.52 -3.47 4.84
N PRO A 3 8.25 -3.36 4.45
CA PRO A 3 7.44 -4.55 4.24
C PRO A 3 8.00 -5.33 3.04
N GLU A 4 8.04 -6.65 3.17
CA GLU A 4 8.63 -7.53 2.15
C GLU A 4 7.61 -8.03 1.12
N HIS A 5 6.32 -7.87 1.41
CA HIS A 5 5.25 -8.45 0.61
C HIS A 5 4.56 -7.37 -0.18
N ILE A 6 4.80 -7.36 -1.49
CA ILE A 6 4.35 -6.31 -2.39
C ILE A 6 3.42 -6.90 -3.44
N VAL A 7 2.30 -6.21 -3.69
CA VAL A 7 1.37 -6.54 -4.77
C VAL A 7 1.26 -5.33 -5.68
N TRP A 8 1.48 -5.53 -6.97
CA TRP A 8 1.34 -4.47 -7.97
C TRP A 8 0.05 -4.65 -8.76
N ILE A 9 -0.71 -3.57 -8.91
CA ILE A 9 -1.92 -3.53 -9.71
C ILE A 9 -1.75 -2.43 -10.75
N ASP A 10 -1.98 -2.74 -12.02
CA ASP A 10 -1.90 -1.75 -13.08
C ASP A 10 -2.92 -0.63 -12.82
N SER A 11 -2.47 0.62 -12.89
CA SER A 11 -3.30 1.76 -12.53
C SER A 11 -4.54 1.91 -13.42
N ASP A 12 -4.43 1.50 -14.68
CA ASP A 12 -5.54 1.57 -15.63
C ASP A 12 -6.56 0.43 -15.47
N LYS A 13 -6.20 -0.64 -14.76
CA LYS A 13 -7.06 -1.79 -14.50
C LYS A 13 -7.58 -1.84 -13.06
N SER A 14 -7.03 -1.00 -12.22
CA SER A 14 -7.36 -0.97 -10.81
C SER A 14 -8.74 -0.35 -10.60
N PRO A 15 -9.59 -0.90 -9.73
CA PRO A 15 -10.74 -0.15 -9.25
C PRO A 15 -10.27 1.09 -8.50
N GLU A 16 -11.18 2.00 -8.17
CA GLU A 16 -10.82 3.20 -7.43
C GLU A 16 -10.00 2.83 -6.18
N SER A 17 -8.86 3.48 -6.03
CA SER A 17 -7.94 3.20 -4.92
C SER A 17 -8.61 3.35 -3.55
N ALA A 18 -9.59 4.25 -3.44
CA ALA A 18 -10.35 4.41 -2.20
C ALA A 18 -11.12 3.14 -1.81
N ARG A 19 -11.62 2.39 -2.79
CA ARG A 19 -12.32 1.11 -2.53
C ARG A 19 -11.37 0.06 -2.00
N LEU A 20 -10.17 -0.03 -2.57
CA LEU A 20 -9.15 -0.96 -2.13
C LEU A 20 -8.67 -0.61 -0.72
N ALA A 21 -8.47 0.68 -0.45
CA ALA A 21 -8.07 1.15 0.87
C ALA A 21 -9.12 0.81 1.92
N LYS A 22 -10.39 1.05 1.63
CA LYS A 22 -11.50 0.69 2.54
C LYS A 22 -11.54 -0.81 2.80
N TRP A 23 -11.34 -1.60 1.76
CA TRP A 23 -11.30 -3.05 1.88
C TRP A 23 -10.16 -3.49 2.80
N CYS A 24 -8.96 -2.90 2.64
CA CYS A 24 -7.82 -3.19 3.50
C CYS A 24 -8.09 -2.82 4.95
N MET A 25 -8.71 -1.65 5.19
CA MET A 25 -9.06 -1.24 6.55
C MET A 25 -10.06 -2.20 7.20
N LYS A 26 -10.97 -2.74 6.42
CA LYS A 26 -11.99 -3.68 6.93
C LYS A 26 -11.44 -5.09 7.17
N HIS A 27 -10.61 -5.59 6.27
CA HIS A 27 -10.20 -7.00 6.25
C HIS A 27 -8.78 -7.26 6.72
N ILE A 28 -7.89 -6.27 6.68
CA ILE A 28 -6.48 -6.43 7.03
C ILE A 28 -6.14 -5.68 8.31
N GLY A 29 -6.52 -4.41 8.38
CA GLY A 29 -6.25 -3.58 9.55
C GLY A 29 -5.88 -2.17 9.16
N GLU A 30 -5.19 -1.48 10.08
CA GLU A 30 -4.81 -0.09 9.87
C GLU A 30 -3.58 0.02 8.99
N PRO A 31 -3.48 1.09 8.18
CA PRO A 31 -2.27 1.35 7.42
C PRO A 31 -1.14 1.80 8.33
N TYR A 32 0.10 1.72 7.84
CA TYR A 32 1.24 2.34 8.52
C TYR A 32 1.02 3.84 8.65
N LYS A 33 1.56 4.42 9.72
CA LYS A 33 1.54 5.87 9.92
C LYS A 33 2.30 6.56 8.79
N ILE A 34 1.78 7.70 8.37
CA ILE A 34 2.45 8.54 7.39
C ILE A 34 3.54 9.35 8.09
N VAL A 35 4.73 9.33 7.51
CA VAL A 35 5.85 10.14 7.97
C VAL A 35 5.87 11.43 7.17
N GLU A 36 5.84 12.56 7.86
CA GLU A 36 5.94 13.87 7.24
C GLU A 36 7.34 14.45 7.48
N TYR A 37 7.95 14.95 6.41
CA TYR A 37 9.21 15.68 6.54
C TYR A 37 8.91 17.16 6.73
N PRO A 38 9.68 17.85 7.60
CA PRO A 38 9.35 19.23 7.97
C PRO A 38 9.53 20.25 6.87
N MET A 39 10.15 19.91 5.75
CA MET A 39 10.48 20.89 4.72
C MET A 39 9.28 21.38 3.92
N ASP A 40 8.29 20.55 3.66
CA ASP A 40 7.18 20.91 2.77
C ASP A 40 5.83 20.40 3.25
N GLY A 41 5.78 19.68 4.35
CA GLY A 41 4.54 19.15 4.90
C GLY A 41 3.92 18.04 4.06
N VAL A 42 4.59 17.58 3.03
CA VAL A 42 4.10 16.51 2.16
C VAL A 42 4.55 15.16 2.73
N PRO A 43 3.65 14.19 2.87
CA PRO A 43 4.05 12.85 3.31
C PRO A 43 5.08 12.27 2.36
N GLN A 44 6.21 11.84 2.91
CA GLN A 44 7.31 11.29 2.11
C GLN A 44 7.39 9.77 2.19
N GLY A 45 6.58 9.14 3.03
CA GLY A 45 6.58 7.71 3.16
C GLY A 45 5.80 7.24 4.36
N PHE A 46 6.04 6.00 4.75
CA PHE A 46 5.33 5.36 5.84
C PHE A 46 6.31 4.90 6.91
N ASP A 47 5.86 4.92 8.16
CA ASP A 47 6.63 4.42 9.29
C ASP A 47 6.46 2.90 9.40
N TYR A 48 7.40 2.15 8.85
CA TYR A 48 7.36 0.69 8.88
C TYR A 48 7.68 0.09 10.25
N THR A 49 8.05 0.92 11.21
CA THR A 49 8.22 0.49 12.59
C THR A 49 6.94 0.61 13.42
N ASP A 50 5.89 1.18 12.85
CA ASP A 50 4.59 1.31 13.51
C ASP A 50 4.04 -0.09 13.84
N PRO A 51 3.88 -0.44 15.14
CA PRO A 51 3.44 -1.79 15.50
C PRO A 51 1.99 -2.09 15.10
N ASN A 52 1.20 -1.06 14.84
CA ASN A 52 -0.20 -1.21 14.45
C ASN A 52 -0.40 -1.22 12.94
N GLY A 53 0.61 -0.82 12.18
CA GLY A 53 0.52 -0.76 10.74
C GLY A 53 0.58 -2.14 10.09
N LYS A 54 -0.33 -2.37 9.14
CA LYS A 54 -0.45 -3.64 8.43
C LYS A 54 -0.20 -3.53 6.94
N TRP A 55 -0.40 -2.35 6.36
CA TRP A 55 -0.30 -2.15 4.93
C TRP A 55 -0.02 -0.68 4.60
N CYS A 56 0.40 -0.43 3.36
CA CYS A 56 0.46 0.91 2.79
C CYS A 56 0.34 0.81 1.28
N CYS A 57 0.14 1.94 0.63
CA CYS A 57 0.01 2.00 -0.82
C CYS A 57 0.72 3.22 -1.37
N TYR A 58 1.46 3.03 -2.45
CA TYR A 58 2.03 4.09 -3.25
C TYR A 58 1.33 4.10 -4.61
N MET A 59 0.68 5.21 -4.92
CA MET A 59 -0.10 5.35 -6.14
C MET A 59 0.75 5.73 -7.33
N GLN A 60 0.38 5.21 -8.50
CA GLN A 60 0.90 5.65 -9.80
C GLN A 60 2.43 5.65 -9.87
N ASN A 61 3.04 4.53 -9.47
CA ASN A 61 4.47 4.34 -9.57
C ASN A 61 4.84 3.81 -10.95
N ASN A 62 5.97 4.28 -11.46
CA ASN A 62 6.50 3.75 -12.71
C ASN A 62 7.37 2.52 -12.46
N ILE A 63 7.02 1.41 -13.09
CA ILE A 63 7.84 0.20 -13.12
C ILE A 63 8.16 -0.05 -14.60
N GLY A 64 9.35 0.35 -15.02
CA GLY A 64 9.68 0.34 -16.44
C GLY A 64 8.80 1.34 -17.18
N ASP A 65 8.03 0.85 -18.14
CA ASP A 65 7.07 1.64 -18.92
C ASP A 65 5.62 1.45 -18.45
N ARG A 66 5.42 0.79 -17.29
CA ARG A 66 4.10 0.54 -16.71
C ARG A 66 3.84 1.48 -15.56
N LEU A 67 2.61 1.97 -15.47
CA LEU A 67 2.13 2.74 -14.34
C LEU A 67 1.31 1.82 -13.43
N VAL A 68 1.78 1.61 -12.21
CA VAL A 68 1.18 0.66 -11.26
C VAL A 68 0.94 1.31 -9.92
N ASP A 69 -0.03 0.78 -9.18
CA ASP A 69 -0.20 1.06 -7.75
C ASP A 69 0.54 -0.03 -6.98
N THR A 70 1.38 0.37 -6.03
CA THR A 70 2.20 -0.54 -5.23
C THR A 70 1.56 -0.69 -3.85
N TRP A 71 1.04 -1.87 -3.56
CA TRP A 71 0.41 -2.20 -2.29
C TRP A 71 1.38 -3.06 -1.47
N CYS A 72 1.73 -2.57 -0.28
CA CYS A 72 2.73 -3.20 0.58
C CYS A 72 2.05 -3.75 1.83
N PHE A 73 2.45 -4.95 2.25
CA PHE A 73 1.86 -5.64 3.40
C PHE A 73 2.95 -6.12 4.34
N ARG A 74 2.67 -6.07 5.64
CA ARG A 74 3.58 -6.61 6.65
C ARG A 74 3.64 -8.12 6.58
N ASP A 75 2.49 -8.77 6.43
CA ASP A 75 2.37 -10.23 6.45
C ASP A 75 2.10 -10.78 5.07
N GLU A 76 2.75 -11.89 4.74
CA GLU A 76 2.53 -12.60 3.47
C GLU A 76 1.08 -13.03 3.32
N LYS A 77 0.46 -13.46 4.39
CA LYS A 77 -0.93 -13.88 4.42
C LYS A 77 -1.86 -12.76 3.92
N ASP A 78 -1.62 -11.54 4.37
CA ASP A 78 -2.42 -10.39 3.99
C ASP A 78 -2.20 -10.01 2.53
N ALA A 79 -0.95 -10.07 2.06
CA ALA A 79 -0.62 -9.83 0.66
C ALA A 79 -1.31 -10.85 -0.25
N THR A 80 -1.30 -12.11 0.14
CA THR A 80 -1.95 -13.18 -0.60
C THR A 80 -3.47 -12.97 -0.65
N PHE A 81 -4.08 -12.64 0.47
CA PHE A 81 -5.50 -12.38 0.56
C PHE A 81 -5.92 -11.22 -0.35
N PHE A 82 -5.17 -10.14 -0.30
CA PHE A 82 -5.40 -8.98 -1.16
C PHE A 82 -5.25 -9.34 -2.63
N SER A 83 -4.21 -10.07 -2.97
CA SER A 83 -3.92 -10.47 -4.34
C SER A 83 -5.03 -11.35 -4.92
N LEU A 84 -5.56 -12.27 -4.14
CA LEU A 84 -6.67 -13.15 -4.56
C LEU A 84 -7.96 -12.37 -4.84
N ARG A 85 -8.13 -11.22 -4.19
CA ARG A 85 -9.34 -10.42 -4.34
C ARG A 85 -9.23 -9.39 -5.46
N TRP A 86 -8.06 -8.80 -5.65
CA TRP A 86 -7.92 -7.60 -6.50
C TRP A 86 -6.93 -7.72 -7.65
N ALA A 87 -5.91 -8.54 -7.51
CA ALA A 87 -4.86 -8.66 -8.54
C ALA A 87 -5.21 -9.63 -9.64
#